data_f8fb9fca4eceabeebbede1ba02235ffa
#
_entry.id   f8fb9fca4eceabeebbede1ba02235ffa
#
_cell.length_a   1.000
_cell.length_b   1.000
_cell.length_c   1.000
_cell.angle_alpha   90.00
_cell.angle_beta   90.00
_cell.angle_gamma   90.00
#
_symmetry.space_group_name_H-M   'P 1'
#
loop_
_entity.id
_entity.type
_entity.pdbx_description
1 polymer ?
#
loop_
_entity_poly.entity_id
_entity_poly.type
_entity_poly.pdbx_seq_one_letter_code
_entity_poly.pdbx_strand_id
1 'polypeptide(L)'
;MVTGKCTIKGTPTALGVCDCGFMMSSIGEVFGEKITRVFERATKERLPVILYICSGGARMQEGLVSLMQMAKTSMAIRNHSDAGLLYVPVLTDPTTGGVTASFAMLGDIILAEPKALIGFAGPRVIEQTIGQKLPKGFQRAEFLLEHGFVDKIVEREEQRSVLADILKLHENKIPDYGQSYNSDIEMNYKSDNA
;
A
#
# COMPACT_ATOMS: atom_id res chain seq x y z
N MET A 1 -10.64 -8.95 0.99
CA MET A 1 -10.30 -7.75 0.22
C MET A 1 -11.18 -7.61 -1.00
N VAL A 2 -11.75 -6.42 -1.22
CA VAL A 2 -12.51 -6.02 -2.42
C VAL A 2 -11.65 -5.04 -3.21
N THR A 3 -11.65 -5.17 -4.54
CA THR A 3 -10.85 -4.32 -5.43
C THR A 3 -11.68 -3.87 -6.62
N GLY A 4 -11.44 -2.66 -7.11
CA GLY A 4 -12.17 -2.12 -8.25
C GLY A 4 -11.67 -0.76 -8.69
N LYS A 5 -12.37 -0.18 -9.65
CA LYS A 5 -12.18 1.23 -10.08
C LYS A 5 -13.32 2.07 -9.55
N CYS A 6 -13.01 3.28 -9.15
CA CYS A 6 -13.99 4.26 -8.68
C CYS A 6 -13.57 5.67 -9.14
N THR A 7 -14.37 6.65 -8.75
CA THR A 7 -14.00 8.07 -8.86
C THR A 7 -14.10 8.72 -7.48
N ILE A 8 -13.08 9.51 -7.12
CA ILE A 8 -13.07 10.30 -5.90
C ILE A 8 -13.15 11.78 -6.29
N LYS A 9 -14.31 12.39 -6.04
CA LYS A 9 -14.65 13.76 -6.51
C LYS A 9 -14.30 14.01 -7.99
N GLY A 10 -14.56 12.99 -8.84
CA GLY A 10 -14.34 13.08 -10.29
C GLY A 10 -13.02 12.45 -10.78
N THR A 11 -12.01 12.28 -9.94
CA THR A 11 -10.72 11.68 -10.34
C THR A 11 -10.80 10.16 -10.39
N PRO A 12 -10.57 9.53 -11.54
CA PRO A 12 -10.52 8.08 -11.68
C PRO A 12 -9.39 7.47 -10.83
N THR A 13 -9.69 6.38 -10.13
CA THR A 13 -8.77 5.79 -9.15
C THR A 13 -8.97 4.27 -9.08
N ALA A 14 -7.91 3.51 -8.94
CA ALA A 14 -7.97 2.11 -8.56
C ALA A 14 -8.04 2.01 -7.02
N LEU A 15 -9.02 1.27 -6.52
CA LEU A 15 -9.30 1.15 -5.09
C LEU A 15 -9.22 -0.30 -4.64
N GLY A 16 -8.57 -0.52 -3.50
CA GLY A 16 -8.63 -1.77 -2.76
C GLY A 16 -9.03 -1.53 -1.30
N VAL A 17 -9.92 -2.36 -0.78
CA VAL A 17 -10.37 -2.28 0.61
C VAL A 17 -10.22 -3.64 1.26
N CYS A 18 -9.42 -3.70 2.32
CA CYS A 18 -9.27 -4.89 3.15
C CYS A 18 -10.55 -5.15 3.96
N ASP A 19 -10.78 -6.42 4.28
CA ASP A 19 -11.91 -6.87 5.11
C ASP A 19 -11.38 -7.74 6.25
N CYS A 20 -11.27 -7.16 7.44
CA CYS A 20 -10.81 -7.86 8.64
C CYS A 20 -11.79 -8.95 9.12
N GLY A 21 -13.04 -8.91 8.68
CA GLY A 21 -14.01 -9.97 8.98
C GLY A 21 -13.64 -11.31 8.38
N PHE A 22 -12.82 -11.34 7.32
CA PHE A 22 -12.32 -12.57 6.72
C PHE A 22 -10.85 -12.82 7.11
N MET A 23 -10.64 -13.78 8.02
CA MET A 23 -9.32 -14.24 8.50
C MET A 23 -8.37 -13.10 8.89
N MET A 24 -8.88 -12.07 9.56
CA MET A 24 -8.13 -10.85 9.91
C MET A 24 -7.44 -10.18 8.71
N SER A 25 -8.00 -10.33 7.53
CA SER A 25 -7.42 -9.85 6.27
C SER A 25 -5.94 -10.25 6.09
N SER A 26 -5.56 -11.44 6.59
CA SER A 26 -4.19 -11.93 6.52
C SER A 26 -3.74 -12.15 5.08
N ILE A 27 -2.50 -11.74 4.76
CA ILE A 27 -1.96 -11.91 3.42
C ILE A 27 -1.66 -13.38 3.14
N GLY A 28 -2.28 -13.90 2.10
CA GLY A 28 -2.07 -15.23 1.53
C GLY A 28 -2.06 -15.12 0.00
N GLU A 29 -1.99 -16.23 -0.71
CA GLU A 29 -1.86 -16.27 -2.17
C GLU A 29 -2.91 -15.42 -2.88
N VAL A 30 -4.20 -15.65 -2.60
CA VAL A 30 -5.31 -14.92 -3.24
C VAL A 30 -5.30 -13.43 -2.88
N PHE A 31 -4.94 -13.10 -1.63
CA PHE A 31 -4.88 -11.73 -1.20
C PHE A 31 -3.75 -10.97 -1.88
N GLY A 32 -2.54 -11.56 -1.92
CA GLY A 32 -1.39 -10.99 -2.61
C GLY A 32 -1.63 -10.86 -4.12
N GLU A 33 -2.26 -11.86 -4.75
CA GLU A 33 -2.65 -11.79 -6.16
C GLU A 33 -3.62 -10.64 -6.44
N LYS A 34 -4.62 -10.41 -5.58
CA LYS A 34 -5.55 -9.28 -5.75
C LYS A 34 -4.84 -7.93 -5.69
N ILE A 35 -3.90 -7.74 -4.75
CA ILE A 35 -3.11 -6.52 -4.68
C ILE A 35 -2.27 -6.36 -5.94
N THR A 36 -1.52 -7.39 -6.33
CA THR A 36 -0.70 -7.38 -7.54
C THR A 36 -1.51 -6.95 -8.76
N ARG A 37 -2.68 -7.56 -8.98
CA ARG A 37 -3.57 -7.21 -10.10
C ARG A 37 -4.13 -5.80 -10.05
N VAL A 38 -4.36 -5.24 -8.85
CA VAL A 38 -4.76 -3.83 -8.72
C VAL A 38 -3.65 -2.94 -9.27
N PHE A 39 -2.40 -3.14 -8.85
CA PHE A 39 -1.29 -2.34 -9.32
C PHE A 39 -0.99 -2.54 -10.80
N GLU A 40 -0.95 -3.77 -11.30
CA GLU A 40 -0.73 -4.07 -12.73
C GLU A 40 -1.78 -3.39 -13.62
N ARG A 41 -3.07 -3.51 -13.24
CA ARG A 41 -4.16 -2.88 -13.98
C ARG A 41 -4.10 -1.36 -13.88
N ALA A 42 -3.87 -0.82 -12.68
CA ALA A 42 -3.75 0.61 -12.47
C ALA A 42 -2.58 1.19 -13.26
N THR A 43 -1.44 0.51 -13.29
CA THR A 43 -0.26 0.92 -14.07
C THR A 43 -0.59 0.95 -15.57
N LYS A 44 -1.22 -0.10 -16.10
CA LYS A 44 -1.64 -0.16 -17.52
C LYS A 44 -2.63 0.95 -17.88
N GLU A 45 -3.55 1.27 -16.97
CA GLU A 45 -4.59 2.28 -17.18
C GLU A 45 -4.15 3.69 -16.70
N ARG A 46 -2.92 3.83 -16.21
CA ARG A 46 -2.33 5.06 -15.63
C ARG A 46 -3.20 5.69 -14.54
N LEU A 47 -3.72 4.86 -13.64
CA LEU A 47 -4.56 5.29 -12.52
C LEU A 47 -3.74 5.33 -11.23
N PRO A 48 -3.98 6.30 -10.33
CA PRO A 48 -3.47 6.23 -8.96
C PRO A 48 -4.11 5.05 -8.22
N VAL A 49 -3.40 4.53 -7.22
CA VAL A 49 -3.89 3.43 -6.36
C VAL A 49 -4.13 3.94 -4.95
N ILE A 50 -5.29 3.63 -4.39
CA ILE A 50 -5.59 3.82 -2.98
C ILE A 50 -5.94 2.48 -2.37
N LEU A 51 -5.28 2.10 -1.26
CA LEU A 51 -5.59 0.90 -0.51
C LEU A 51 -5.99 1.24 0.92
N TYR A 52 -7.20 0.86 1.33
CA TYR A 52 -7.59 0.82 2.75
C TYR A 52 -7.12 -0.49 3.34
N ILE A 53 -6.22 -0.40 4.30
CA ILE A 53 -5.45 -1.55 4.80
C ILE A 53 -5.81 -1.80 6.25
N CYS A 54 -6.34 -3.01 6.51
CA CYS A 54 -6.39 -3.62 7.84
C CYS A 54 -5.94 -5.07 7.72
N SER A 55 -5.04 -5.53 8.58
CA SER A 55 -4.53 -6.89 8.50
C SER A 55 -3.79 -7.32 9.76
N GLY A 56 -3.95 -8.59 10.12
CA GLY A 56 -3.15 -9.25 11.15
C GLY A 56 -1.76 -9.72 10.67
N GLY A 57 -1.40 -9.54 9.40
CA GLY A 57 -0.11 -9.94 8.86
C GLY A 57 -0.15 -11.14 7.90
N ALA A 58 0.95 -11.90 7.82
CA ALA A 58 1.05 -13.08 6.95
C ALA A 58 0.14 -14.23 7.43
N ARG A 59 -0.53 -14.89 6.49
CA ARG A 59 -1.40 -16.03 6.77
C ARG A 59 -0.58 -17.28 7.10
N MET A 60 -0.53 -17.64 8.37
CA MET A 60 0.28 -18.75 8.85
C MET A 60 -0.10 -20.10 8.22
N GLN A 61 -1.39 -20.31 7.90
CA GLN A 61 -1.89 -21.55 7.30
C GLN A 61 -1.34 -21.81 5.89
N GLU A 62 -0.89 -20.77 5.18
CA GLU A 62 -0.28 -20.89 3.85
C GLU A 62 1.26 -20.93 3.91
N GLY A 63 1.85 -20.83 5.11
CA GLY A 63 3.28 -20.98 5.33
C GLY A 63 4.12 -20.06 4.43
N LEU A 64 5.10 -20.65 3.75
CA LEU A 64 6.05 -19.90 2.90
C LEU A 64 5.35 -19.15 1.75
N VAL A 65 4.25 -19.67 1.22
CA VAL A 65 3.50 -19.02 0.15
C VAL A 65 3.00 -17.63 0.57
N SER A 66 2.55 -17.49 1.83
CA SER A 66 2.13 -16.20 2.36
C SER A 66 3.29 -15.20 2.49
N LEU A 67 4.49 -15.68 2.86
CA LEU A 67 5.67 -14.82 2.94
C LEU A 67 6.10 -14.32 1.56
N MET A 68 6.01 -15.16 0.53
CA MET A 68 6.34 -14.78 -0.85
C MET A 68 5.41 -13.71 -1.42
N GLN A 69 4.19 -13.56 -0.87
CA GLN A 69 3.28 -12.49 -1.29
C GLN A 69 3.82 -11.09 -0.94
N MET A 70 4.63 -10.95 0.11
CA MET A 70 5.26 -9.68 0.43
C MET A 70 6.19 -9.21 -0.70
N ALA A 71 7.04 -10.09 -1.21
CA ALA A 71 7.91 -9.79 -2.35
C ALA A 71 7.10 -9.49 -3.63
N LYS A 72 6.08 -10.31 -3.91
CA LYS A 72 5.22 -10.16 -5.08
C LYS A 72 4.50 -8.82 -5.11
N THR A 73 3.88 -8.42 -4.01
CA THR A 73 3.16 -7.14 -3.92
C THR A 73 4.12 -5.95 -3.98
N SER A 74 5.29 -6.04 -3.33
CA SER A 74 6.31 -5.00 -3.39
C SER A 74 6.84 -4.78 -4.81
N MET A 75 7.02 -5.85 -5.60
CA MET A 75 7.42 -5.74 -7.01
C MET A 75 6.35 -5.02 -7.84
N ALA A 76 5.08 -5.33 -7.65
CA ALA A 76 4.00 -4.67 -8.37
C ALA A 76 3.91 -3.17 -8.03
N ILE A 77 4.12 -2.80 -6.76
CA ILE A 77 4.19 -1.41 -6.32
C ILE A 77 5.41 -0.73 -6.95
N ARG A 78 6.56 -1.38 -6.97
CA ARG A 78 7.77 -0.83 -7.61
C ARG A 78 7.53 -0.51 -9.08
N ASN A 79 6.93 -1.41 -9.84
CA ASN A 79 6.60 -1.18 -11.25
C ASN A 79 5.63 -0.01 -11.43
N HIS A 80 4.68 0.16 -10.50
CA HIS A 80 3.74 1.27 -10.47
C HIS A 80 4.44 2.61 -10.20
N SER A 81 5.33 2.64 -9.22
CA SER A 81 6.16 3.81 -8.89
C SER A 81 7.12 4.18 -10.03
N ASP A 82 7.76 3.20 -10.68
CA ASP A 82 8.64 3.42 -11.83
C ASP A 82 7.87 4.00 -13.04
N ALA A 83 6.57 3.73 -13.14
CA ALA A 83 5.69 4.36 -14.13
C ALA A 83 5.27 5.79 -13.74
N GLY A 84 5.75 6.34 -12.62
CA GLY A 84 5.44 7.67 -12.11
C GLY A 84 4.02 7.83 -11.60
N LEU A 85 3.41 6.76 -11.06
CA LEU A 85 2.03 6.75 -10.62
C LEU A 85 1.92 6.73 -9.10
N LEU A 86 0.94 7.45 -8.58
CA LEU A 86 0.70 7.66 -7.15
C LEU A 86 0.13 6.42 -6.46
N TYR A 87 0.69 6.08 -5.31
CA TYR A 87 0.14 5.11 -4.38
C TYR A 87 -0.10 5.71 -2.99
N VAL A 88 -1.34 5.64 -2.49
CA VAL A 88 -1.73 6.12 -1.16
C VAL A 88 -2.33 4.99 -0.34
N PRO A 89 -1.58 4.37 0.59
CA PRO A 89 -2.15 3.50 1.61
C PRO A 89 -2.84 4.33 2.70
N VAL A 90 -4.00 3.86 3.13
CA VAL A 90 -4.73 4.36 4.31
C VAL A 90 -4.72 3.25 5.35
N LEU A 91 -3.91 3.42 6.38
CA LEU A 91 -3.69 2.42 7.42
C LEU A 91 -4.79 2.49 8.47
N THR A 92 -5.49 1.38 8.67
CA THR A 92 -6.57 1.27 9.66
C THR A 92 -6.23 0.25 10.75
N ASP A 93 -7.05 0.15 11.77
CA ASP A 93 -6.81 -0.72 12.93
C ASP A 93 -7.28 -2.17 12.68
N PRO A 94 -6.39 -3.19 12.86
CA PRO A 94 -4.94 -3.13 12.95
C PRO A 94 -4.25 -3.25 11.59
N THR A 95 -3.03 -2.73 11.45
CA THR A 95 -2.14 -3.00 10.31
C THR A 95 -0.82 -3.52 10.85
N THR A 96 -0.60 -4.83 10.80
CA THR A 96 0.52 -5.48 11.51
C THR A 96 1.24 -6.54 10.67
N GLY A 97 2.40 -6.96 11.16
CA GLY A 97 3.16 -8.10 10.66
C GLY A 97 3.71 -7.89 9.25
N GLY A 98 3.65 -8.93 8.43
CA GLY A 98 4.15 -8.92 7.05
C GLY A 98 3.48 -7.90 6.13
N VAL A 99 2.26 -7.44 6.48
CA VAL A 99 1.57 -6.39 5.73
C VAL A 99 2.25 -5.03 5.95
N THR A 100 2.56 -4.68 7.20
CA THR A 100 3.35 -3.48 7.51
C THR A 100 4.74 -3.55 6.89
N ALA A 101 5.39 -4.72 6.95
CA ALA A 101 6.73 -4.93 6.37
C ALA A 101 6.76 -4.99 4.83
N SER A 102 5.63 -4.78 4.16
CA SER A 102 5.53 -4.81 2.69
C SER A 102 4.65 -3.67 2.18
N PHE A 103 3.58 -3.99 1.49
CA PHE A 103 2.79 -3.04 0.72
C PHE A 103 2.17 -1.89 1.54
N ALA A 104 1.96 -2.05 2.85
CA ALA A 104 1.35 -1.00 3.66
C ALA A 104 2.26 0.24 3.85
N MET A 105 3.58 0.03 3.88
CA MET A 105 4.56 1.10 4.13
C MET A 105 5.34 1.52 2.87
N LEU A 106 4.87 1.14 1.69
CA LEU A 106 5.50 1.46 0.41
C LEU A 106 4.75 2.55 -0.38
N GLY A 107 3.87 3.30 0.29
CA GLY A 107 3.14 4.40 -0.33
C GLY A 107 3.99 5.65 -0.53
N ASP A 108 3.60 6.46 -1.50
CA ASP A 108 4.18 7.79 -1.71
C ASP A 108 3.67 8.79 -0.66
N ILE A 109 2.42 8.62 -0.21
CA ILE A 109 1.80 9.38 0.89
C ILE A 109 1.04 8.39 1.75
N ILE A 110 1.46 8.22 3.00
CA ILE A 110 0.92 7.23 3.94
C ILE A 110 -0.05 7.93 4.90
N LEU A 111 -1.33 7.59 4.80
CA LEU A 111 -2.36 8.07 5.71
C LEU A 111 -2.67 7.02 6.78
N ALA A 112 -3.10 7.46 7.96
CA ALA A 112 -3.59 6.57 9.00
C ALA A 112 -4.89 7.08 9.63
N GLU A 113 -5.71 6.16 10.12
CA GLU A 113 -6.82 6.52 11.00
C GLU A 113 -6.32 6.78 12.43
N PRO A 114 -6.97 7.68 13.18
CA PRO A 114 -6.60 7.94 14.56
C PRO A 114 -6.59 6.65 15.40
N LYS A 115 -5.61 6.54 16.26
CA LYS A 115 -5.42 5.42 17.21
C LYS A 115 -5.23 4.04 16.56
N ALA A 116 -5.10 3.94 15.23
CA ALA A 116 -4.83 2.68 14.56
C ALA A 116 -3.55 2.03 15.10
N LEU A 117 -3.58 0.73 15.37
CA LEU A 117 -2.41 -0.06 15.71
C LEU A 117 -1.65 -0.41 14.43
N ILE A 118 -0.44 0.11 14.31
CA ILE A 118 0.40 -0.07 13.12
C ILE A 118 1.79 -0.50 13.58
N GLY A 119 2.24 -1.68 13.19
CA GLY A 119 3.54 -2.18 13.60
C GLY A 119 3.86 -3.57 13.06
N PHE A 120 5.12 -4.00 13.16
CA PHE A 120 5.50 -5.33 12.71
C PHE A 120 5.05 -6.41 13.72
N ALA A 121 5.66 -6.46 14.88
CA ALA A 121 5.24 -7.34 15.96
C ALA A 121 4.15 -6.67 16.80
N GLY A 122 3.10 -7.41 17.15
CA GLY A 122 2.06 -6.88 18.03
C GLY A 122 2.61 -6.57 19.44
N PRO A 123 2.01 -5.63 20.19
CA PRO A 123 2.49 -5.21 21.51
C PRO A 123 2.70 -6.38 22.47
N ARG A 124 1.76 -7.33 22.50
CA ARG A 124 1.85 -8.52 23.35
C ARG A 124 3.09 -9.36 23.07
N VAL A 125 3.43 -9.55 21.82
CA VAL A 125 4.61 -10.35 21.42
C VAL A 125 5.88 -9.63 21.85
N ILE A 126 5.95 -8.31 21.67
CA ILE A 126 7.11 -7.51 22.07
C ILE A 126 7.29 -7.60 23.60
N GLU A 127 6.23 -7.32 24.38
CA GLU A 127 6.28 -7.35 25.83
C GLU A 127 6.72 -8.72 26.38
N GLN A 128 6.22 -9.79 25.80
CA GLN A 128 6.63 -11.15 26.18
C GLN A 128 8.10 -11.44 25.84
N THR A 129 8.61 -10.87 24.74
CA THR A 129 9.98 -11.11 24.30
C THR A 129 11.00 -10.31 25.11
N ILE A 130 10.71 -9.03 25.40
CA ILE A 130 11.63 -8.17 26.16
C ILE A 130 11.42 -8.19 27.68
N GLY A 131 10.30 -8.81 28.14
CA GLY A 131 9.95 -8.86 29.57
C GLY A 131 9.58 -7.52 30.19
N GLN A 132 9.21 -6.54 29.40
CA GLN A 132 8.88 -5.18 29.84
C GLN A 132 7.57 -4.71 29.23
N LYS A 133 6.84 -3.85 29.95
CA LYS A 133 5.65 -3.18 29.40
C LYS A 133 6.05 -2.09 28.43
N LEU A 134 5.32 -2.01 27.31
CA LEU A 134 5.53 -0.96 26.33
C LEU A 134 5.02 0.40 26.82
N PRO A 135 5.63 1.50 26.38
CA PRO A 135 5.14 2.84 26.64
C PRO A 135 3.70 3.02 26.17
N LYS A 136 2.93 3.84 26.87
CA LYS A 136 1.57 4.17 26.46
C LYS A 136 1.56 4.82 25.06
N GLY A 137 0.70 4.33 24.17
CA GLY A 137 0.60 4.85 22.80
C GLY A 137 1.61 4.27 21.82
N PHE A 138 2.54 3.40 22.26
CA PHE A 138 3.48 2.74 21.37
C PHE A 138 2.77 2.01 20.19
N GLN A 139 3.31 2.15 18.98
CA GLN A 139 2.73 1.63 17.74
C GLN A 139 1.31 2.16 17.39
N ARG A 140 0.85 3.24 18.00
CA ARG A 140 -0.36 3.91 17.54
C ARG A 140 -0.04 4.89 16.41
N ALA A 141 -1.05 5.23 15.63
CA ALA A 141 -0.89 6.15 14.49
C ALA A 141 -0.19 7.46 14.88
N GLU A 142 -0.53 8.00 16.07
CA GLU A 142 0.07 9.23 16.62
C GLU A 142 1.58 9.06 16.88
N PHE A 143 1.97 7.92 17.43
CA PHE A 143 3.39 7.59 17.62
C PHE A 143 4.13 7.50 16.29
N LEU A 144 3.52 6.88 15.29
CA LEU A 144 4.13 6.74 13.96
C LEU A 144 4.24 8.08 13.23
N LEU A 145 3.27 8.97 13.42
CA LEU A 145 3.31 10.33 12.87
C LEU A 145 4.48 11.12 13.46
N GLU A 146 4.65 11.08 14.80
CA GLU A 146 5.77 11.74 15.48
C GLU A 146 7.14 11.23 15.04
N HIS A 147 7.23 9.96 14.64
CA HIS A 147 8.46 9.31 14.19
C HIS A 147 8.65 9.30 12.66
N GLY A 148 7.77 9.95 11.91
CA GLY A 148 7.90 10.08 10.45
C GLY A 148 7.59 8.82 9.64
N PHE A 149 6.86 7.86 10.20
CA PHE A 149 6.41 6.67 9.49
C PHE A 149 5.05 6.85 8.81
N VAL A 150 4.28 7.84 9.20
CA VAL A 150 2.98 8.21 8.65
C VAL A 150 3.01 9.69 8.33
N ASP A 151 2.49 10.10 7.20
CA ASP A 151 2.51 11.50 6.76
C ASP A 151 1.37 12.31 7.37
N LYS A 152 0.20 11.67 7.56
CA LYS A 152 -0.96 12.36 8.13
C LYS A 152 -1.94 11.37 8.76
N ILE A 153 -2.50 11.78 9.92
CA ILE A 153 -3.66 11.13 10.52
C ILE A 153 -4.92 11.84 10.04
N VAL A 154 -5.91 11.07 9.57
CA VAL A 154 -7.13 11.61 8.97
C VAL A 154 -8.35 10.87 9.51
N GLU A 155 -9.28 11.61 10.10
CA GLU A 155 -10.58 11.06 10.53
C GLU A 155 -11.36 10.52 9.32
N ARG A 156 -12.15 9.47 9.54
CA ARG A 156 -12.83 8.74 8.45
C ARG A 156 -13.73 9.64 7.60
N GLU A 157 -14.41 10.57 8.23
CA GLU A 157 -15.31 11.52 7.58
C GLU A 157 -14.57 12.48 6.64
N GLU A 158 -13.32 12.79 6.94
CA GLU A 158 -12.50 13.73 6.17
C GLU A 158 -11.69 13.03 5.04
N GLN A 159 -11.52 11.71 5.10
CA GLN A 159 -10.65 10.96 4.17
C GLN A 159 -11.01 11.22 2.70
N ARG A 160 -12.31 11.25 2.37
CA ARG A 160 -12.73 11.51 0.99
C ARG A 160 -12.26 12.87 0.47
N SER A 161 -12.27 13.89 1.34
CA SER A 161 -11.80 15.24 0.96
C SER A 161 -10.28 15.27 0.81
N VAL A 162 -9.57 14.77 1.81
CA VAL A 162 -8.10 14.72 1.80
C VAL A 162 -7.57 13.93 0.61
N LEU A 163 -8.14 12.75 0.34
CA LEU A 163 -7.75 11.94 -0.81
C LEU A 163 -8.01 12.66 -2.14
N ALA A 164 -9.14 13.37 -2.27
CA ALA A 164 -9.42 14.15 -3.47
C ALA A 164 -8.41 15.28 -3.69
N ASP A 165 -8.00 15.96 -2.63
CA ASP A 165 -7.00 17.02 -2.71
C ASP A 165 -5.62 16.46 -3.10
N ILE A 166 -5.21 15.32 -2.51
CA ILE A 166 -3.98 14.61 -2.88
C ILE A 166 -4.02 14.22 -4.36
N LEU A 167 -5.10 13.58 -4.81
CA LEU A 167 -5.25 13.16 -6.21
C LEU A 167 -5.16 14.35 -7.16
N LYS A 168 -5.85 15.43 -6.86
CA LYS A 168 -5.84 16.66 -7.68
C LYS A 168 -4.45 17.30 -7.80
N LEU A 169 -3.68 17.28 -6.72
CA LEU A 169 -2.28 17.77 -6.74
C LEU A 169 -1.38 16.95 -7.65
N HIS A 170 -1.73 15.68 -7.90
CA HIS A 170 -0.93 14.77 -8.73
C HIS A 170 -1.45 14.63 -10.16
N GLU A 171 -2.68 15.06 -10.48
CA GLU A 171 -3.25 14.99 -11.84
C GLU A 171 -2.40 15.72 -12.90
N ASN A 172 -1.73 16.82 -12.52
CA ASN A 172 -0.97 17.67 -13.43
C ASN A 172 0.53 17.32 -13.51
N LYS A 173 0.99 16.27 -12.84
CA LYS A 173 2.41 15.93 -12.70
C LYS A 173 2.82 14.63 -13.39
N ILE A 174 1.98 14.05 -14.22
CA ILE A 174 2.34 12.87 -14.99
C ILE A 174 2.92 13.38 -16.33
N PRO A 175 4.24 13.63 -16.45
CA PRO A 175 4.84 13.82 -17.76
C PRO A 175 4.63 12.53 -18.54
N ASP A 176 4.31 12.64 -19.78
CA ASP A 176 4.21 11.50 -20.70
C ASP A 176 5.62 10.93 -20.97
N TYR A 177 6.18 10.27 -19.98
CA TYR A 177 7.44 9.51 -20.15
C TYR A 177 7.26 8.22 -20.95
N GLY A 178 6.02 7.88 -21.32
CA GLY A 178 5.69 6.58 -21.93
C GLY A 178 6.12 6.42 -23.38
N GLN A 179 6.43 7.50 -24.11
CA GLN A 179 6.83 7.38 -25.52
C GLN A 179 8.34 7.36 -25.75
N SER A 180 9.16 7.95 -24.87
CA SER A 180 10.61 7.96 -25.06
C SER A 180 11.31 6.68 -24.59
N TYR A 181 10.78 5.99 -23.58
CA TYR A 181 11.42 4.80 -23.01
C TYR A 181 11.32 3.57 -23.90
N ASN A 182 10.24 3.43 -24.66
CA ASN A 182 10.06 2.32 -25.61
C ASN A 182 10.84 2.50 -26.91
N SER A 183 11.09 3.74 -27.34
CA SER A 183 11.88 4.00 -28.56
C SER A 183 13.36 3.69 -28.38
N ASP A 184 13.91 3.91 -27.16
CA ASP A 184 15.34 3.70 -26.90
C ASP A 184 15.66 2.20 -26.67
N ILE A 185 14.71 1.44 -26.14
CA ILE A 185 14.87 -0.02 -25.98
C ILE A 185 14.75 -0.73 -27.33
N GLU A 186 13.85 -0.33 -28.21
CA GLU A 186 13.75 -0.92 -29.56
C GLU A 186 14.94 -0.55 -30.46
N MET A 187 15.54 0.63 -30.31
CA MET A 187 16.75 1.00 -31.06
C MET A 187 17.98 0.23 -30.64
N ASN A 188 18.16 -0.05 -29.35
CA ASN A 188 19.30 -0.84 -28.87
C ASN A 188 19.20 -2.33 -29.24
N TYR A 189 17.99 -2.89 -29.39
CA TYR A 189 17.83 -4.28 -29.81
C TYR A 189 18.09 -4.50 -31.32
N LYS A 190 18.00 -3.46 -32.15
CA LYS A 190 18.26 -3.54 -33.59
C LYS A 190 19.72 -3.29 -33.97
N SER A 191 20.52 -2.66 -33.08
CA SER A 191 21.93 -2.40 -33.34
C SER A 191 22.86 -3.57 -33.02
N ASP A 192 22.45 -4.53 -32.18
CA ASP A 192 23.28 -5.66 -31.77
C ASP A 192 23.07 -6.92 -32.63
N ASN A 193 22.21 -6.89 -33.65
CA ASN A 193 21.90 -8.00 -34.56
C ASN A 193 22.08 -7.66 -36.06
N ALA A 194 22.90 -6.66 -36.39
CA ALA A 194 23.26 -6.33 -37.78
C ALA A 194 24.72 -6.63 -38.07
#